data_ce6c8f416327e1f47fdfac9b7725d64f
#
_entry.id   ce6c8f416327e1f47fdfac9b7725d64f
#
_cell.length_a   1.000
_cell.length_b   1.000
_cell.length_c   1.000
_cell.angle_alpha   90.00
_cell.angle_beta   90.00
_cell.angle_gamma   90.00
#
_symmetry.space_group_name_H-M   'P 1'
#
loop_
_entity.id
_entity.type
_entity.pdbx_description
1 polymer ?
#
loop_
_entity_poly.entity_id
_entity_poly.type
_entity_poly.pdbx_seq_one_letter_code
_entity_poly.pdbx_strand_id
1 'polypeptide(L)'
;MHHFAYRRGVSHTNVLHAEEVDLSDLAAAVGTPFYCYSTATLERHYRVFADAFAGSPGTLVCYSVKANSNLGVLATLARLGAGMDVVSEGELRRALAVKVPPEKIVFSGVGKTSAEMAFALDAGIFAFNVESEAELRALSEVAEAKGRTARIAVRVNPDVDAKTHHKIATGKAENKFGVPFAEAPALYALASRLPGIEVAGVHMHIGSQITELAPFKNAFALLKELVAALRGAGFAISFVNLGGGLGIPYRKDRPPPPLPEDYAKLVAEEVGGLGVRLLFEPGRMIAGNAGILVARVLYVKRGASKTFTIVDAAMNDLMRPTLYEAYHEILPVMEPAPGTPTVVTDVAGPVCETGDYLALARALPELRAGDLISVMTAGAYGAVLASEYNSRLLVPEVLVAGNRHSVTRPRPSYDDMLAQERLPDWL
;
A
#
# COMPACT_ATOMS: atom_id res chain seq x y z
N MET A 1 -11.12 2.14 12.10
CA MET A 1 -11.48 3.46 12.66
C MET A 1 -10.42 4.47 12.21
N HIS A 2 -10.83 5.64 11.74
CA HIS A 2 -9.96 6.68 11.18
C HIS A 2 -10.31 8.04 11.80
N HIS A 3 -9.46 9.05 11.59
CA HIS A 3 -9.64 10.40 12.12
C HIS A 3 -10.24 11.37 11.08
N PHE A 4 -11.17 10.89 10.27
CA PHE A 4 -12.02 11.71 9.41
C PHE A 4 -13.44 11.65 9.95
N ALA A 5 -13.97 12.79 10.37
CA ALA A 5 -15.29 12.87 10.99
C ALA A 5 -15.94 14.23 10.75
N TYR A 6 -17.27 14.25 10.70
CA TYR A 6 -18.02 15.49 10.71
C TYR A 6 -17.90 16.18 12.06
N ARG A 7 -17.59 17.47 12.03
CA ARG A 7 -17.53 18.35 13.21
C ARG A 7 -18.27 19.64 12.89
N ARG A 8 -18.75 20.31 13.93
CA ARG A 8 -19.48 21.58 13.79
C ARG A 8 -18.54 22.66 13.27
N GLY A 9 -18.81 23.16 12.06
CA GLY A 9 -18.10 24.27 11.45
C GLY A 9 -18.56 25.62 12.00
N VAL A 10 -17.89 26.69 11.57
CA VAL A 10 -18.20 28.09 11.97
C VAL A 10 -19.62 28.50 11.59
N SER A 11 -20.15 27.98 10.48
CA SER A 11 -21.51 28.27 9.97
C SER A 11 -22.64 27.45 10.63
N HIS A 12 -22.38 26.77 11.75
CA HIS A 12 -23.31 25.85 12.42
C HIS A 12 -23.68 24.58 11.61
N THR A 13 -23.18 24.41 10.41
CA THR A 13 -23.23 23.17 9.63
C THR A 13 -22.02 22.28 9.98
N ASN A 14 -22.24 20.97 9.99
CA ASN A 14 -21.13 20.05 10.19
C ASN A 14 -20.33 19.90 8.90
N VAL A 15 -19.02 19.97 9.04
CA VAL A 15 -18.06 19.81 7.94
C VAL A 15 -17.18 18.60 8.21
N LEU A 16 -16.82 17.86 7.17
CA LEU A 16 -15.87 16.76 7.29
C LEU A 16 -14.48 17.31 7.59
N HIS A 17 -13.88 16.83 8.67
CA HIS A 17 -12.53 17.19 9.10
C HIS A 17 -11.58 16.02 8.92
N ALA A 18 -10.34 16.35 8.61
CA ALA A 18 -9.19 15.46 8.79
C ALA A 18 -8.53 15.83 10.11
N GLU A 19 -8.63 14.97 11.12
CA GLU A 19 -8.26 15.29 12.51
C GLU A 19 -8.98 16.55 13.01
N GLU A 20 -8.29 17.70 13.11
CA GLU A 20 -8.87 18.99 13.51
C GLU A 20 -8.95 19.98 12.35
N VAL A 21 -8.47 19.61 11.16
CA VAL A 21 -8.46 20.48 9.97
C VAL A 21 -9.76 20.33 9.20
N ASP A 22 -10.46 21.45 8.98
CA ASP A 22 -11.66 21.56 8.13
C ASP A 22 -11.27 21.33 6.66
N LEU A 23 -11.94 20.38 6.00
CA LEU A 23 -11.62 20.04 4.60
C LEU A 23 -12.09 21.09 3.60
N SER A 24 -13.07 21.95 3.96
CA SER A 24 -13.49 23.07 3.10
C SER A 24 -12.41 24.15 3.07
N ASP A 25 -11.87 24.50 4.25
CA ASP A 25 -10.76 25.44 4.35
C ASP A 25 -9.50 24.91 3.68
N LEU A 26 -9.21 23.63 3.87
CA LEU A 26 -8.08 22.97 3.21
C LEU A 26 -8.23 22.99 1.69
N ALA A 27 -9.44 22.72 1.17
CA ALA A 27 -9.73 22.77 -0.26
C ALA A 27 -9.60 24.17 -0.84
N ALA A 28 -9.93 25.20 -0.06
CA ALA A 28 -9.74 26.60 -0.45
C ALA A 28 -8.25 26.99 -0.51
N ALA A 29 -7.44 26.45 0.41
CA ALA A 29 -6.01 26.76 0.50
C ALA A 29 -5.16 26.00 -0.55
N VAL A 30 -5.47 24.73 -0.83
CA VAL A 30 -4.64 23.83 -1.66
C VAL A 30 -5.17 23.72 -3.10
N GLY A 31 -6.48 23.94 -3.28
CA GLY A 31 -7.17 23.64 -4.55
C GLY A 31 -7.47 22.15 -4.70
N THR A 32 -8.61 21.84 -5.34
CA THR A 32 -9.03 20.46 -5.62
C THR A 32 -8.56 19.99 -7.02
N PRO A 33 -8.49 18.67 -7.28
CA PRO A 33 -8.54 17.61 -6.28
C PRO A 33 -7.20 17.47 -5.54
N PHE A 34 -7.22 16.85 -4.34
CA PHE A 34 -6.01 16.56 -3.56
C PHE A 34 -6.17 15.31 -2.68
N TYR A 35 -5.05 14.63 -2.40
CA TYR A 35 -5.02 13.60 -1.36
C TYR A 35 -4.76 14.23 0.00
N CYS A 36 -5.46 13.72 1.03
CA CYS A 36 -5.26 14.13 2.41
C CYS A 36 -5.02 12.91 3.29
N TYR A 37 -3.91 12.91 4.02
CA TYR A 37 -3.51 11.84 4.92
C TYR A 37 -3.55 12.31 6.38
N SER A 38 -4.08 11.46 7.27
CA SER A 38 -4.12 11.69 8.72
C SER A 38 -2.93 11.01 9.40
N THR A 39 -2.07 11.81 10.02
CA THR A 39 -0.95 11.33 10.84
C THR A 39 -1.43 10.46 11.99
N ALA A 40 -2.46 10.91 12.72
CA ALA A 40 -3.01 10.17 13.87
C ALA A 40 -3.57 8.80 13.45
N THR A 41 -4.16 8.69 12.25
CA THR A 41 -4.64 7.40 11.74
C THR A 41 -3.47 6.49 11.35
N LEU A 42 -2.44 7.01 10.68
CA LEU A 42 -1.22 6.25 10.33
C LEU A 42 -0.56 5.69 11.60
N GLU A 43 -0.34 6.56 12.58
CA GLU A 43 0.30 6.19 13.85
C GLU A 43 -0.51 5.13 14.60
N ARG A 44 -1.83 5.34 14.69
CA ARG A 44 -2.72 4.39 15.36
C ARG A 44 -2.68 3.02 14.68
N HIS A 45 -2.79 2.98 13.35
CA HIS A 45 -2.81 1.71 12.61
C HIS A 45 -1.48 0.96 12.75
N TYR A 46 -0.35 1.68 12.69
CA TYR A 46 0.95 1.07 12.91
C TYR A 46 1.07 0.50 14.32
N ARG A 47 0.71 1.29 15.36
CA ARG A 47 0.79 0.84 16.75
C ARG A 47 -0.12 -0.37 17.00
N VAL A 48 -1.38 -0.33 16.58
CA VAL A 48 -2.31 -1.46 16.75
C VAL A 48 -1.76 -2.74 16.10
N PHE A 49 -1.12 -2.63 14.94
CA PHE A 49 -0.49 -3.79 14.31
C PHE A 49 0.76 -4.24 15.07
N ALA A 50 1.67 -3.33 15.40
CA ALA A 50 2.92 -3.65 16.08
C ALA A 50 2.70 -4.20 17.49
N ASP A 51 1.78 -3.59 18.25
CA ASP A 51 1.45 -3.96 19.63
C ASP A 51 0.80 -5.36 19.71
N ALA A 52 0.06 -5.78 18.66
CA ALA A 52 -0.48 -7.13 18.58
C ALA A 52 0.62 -8.23 18.61
N PHE A 53 1.85 -7.88 18.25
CA PHE A 53 3.03 -8.76 18.25
C PHE A 53 4.02 -8.45 19.38
N ALA A 54 3.65 -7.64 20.37
CA ALA A 54 4.54 -7.27 21.49
C ALA A 54 5.04 -8.50 22.29
N GLY A 55 4.28 -9.60 22.29
CA GLY A 55 4.68 -10.88 22.90
C GLY A 55 5.72 -11.67 22.09
N SER A 56 6.10 -11.23 20.88
CA SER A 56 7.08 -11.90 20.02
C SER A 56 8.35 -11.04 19.88
N PRO A 57 9.35 -11.22 20.75
CA PRO A 57 10.54 -10.37 20.78
C PRO A 57 11.28 -10.31 19.44
N GLY A 58 11.73 -9.13 19.07
CA GLY A 58 12.49 -8.92 17.84
C GLY A 58 11.64 -8.84 16.56
N THR A 59 10.31 -8.89 16.67
CA THR A 59 9.42 -8.66 15.50
C THR A 59 9.76 -7.37 14.79
N LEU A 60 9.79 -7.42 13.45
CA LEU A 60 10.02 -6.26 12.59
C LEU A 60 8.82 -6.04 11.68
N VAL A 61 8.18 -4.89 11.81
CA VAL A 61 7.10 -4.45 10.92
C VAL A 61 7.70 -3.57 9.84
N CYS A 62 7.83 -4.09 8.62
CA CYS A 62 8.30 -3.39 7.44
C CYS A 62 7.10 -2.83 6.66
N TYR A 63 6.86 -1.53 6.73
CA TYR A 63 5.77 -0.94 5.95
C TYR A 63 6.01 -1.11 4.45
N SER A 64 5.03 -1.63 3.72
CA SER A 64 5.09 -1.79 2.26
C SER A 64 4.98 -0.44 1.55
N VAL A 65 6.11 0.10 1.08
CA VAL A 65 6.21 1.45 0.48
C VAL A 65 5.31 1.60 -0.74
N LYS A 66 5.16 0.53 -1.53
CA LYS A 66 4.24 0.47 -2.69
C LYS A 66 2.79 0.83 -2.38
N ALA A 67 2.35 0.73 -1.12
CA ALA A 67 0.99 1.13 -0.75
C ALA A 67 0.82 2.66 -0.75
N ASN A 68 1.81 3.39 -0.24
CA ASN A 68 1.90 4.85 -0.28
C ASN A 68 3.35 5.27 -0.02
N SER A 69 3.99 5.86 -1.02
CA SER A 69 5.40 6.23 -0.99
C SER A 69 5.66 7.70 -0.65
N ASN A 70 4.63 8.44 -0.20
CA ASN A 70 4.77 9.85 0.19
C ASN A 70 5.77 10.00 1.36
N LEU A 71 6.74 10.90 1.24
CA LEU A 71 7.79 11.07 2.25
C LEU A 71 7.23 11.44 3.63
N GLY A 72 6.14 12.21 3.69
CA GLY A 72 5.47 12.54 4.96
C GLY A 72 4.87 11.30 5.64
N VAL A 73 4.26 10.40 4.85
CA VAL A 73 3.74 9.12 5.34
C VAL A 73 4.88 8.23 5.82
N LEU A 74 5.94 8.08 5.02
CA LEU A 74 7.11 7.26 5.38
C LEU A 74 7.82 7.81 6.63
N ALA A 75 8.02 9.13 6.72
CA ALA A 75 8.65 9.76 7.88
C ALA A 75 7.82 9.58 9.16
N THR A 76 6.48 9.63 9.06
CA THR A 76 5.58 9.35 10.18
C THR A 76 5.80 7.94 10.73
N LEU A 77 5.86 6.94 9.85
CA LEU A 77 6.05 5.54 10.24
C LEU A 77 7.49 5.26 10.71
N ALA A 78 8.48 5.85 10.06
CA ALA A 78 9.89 5.71 10.45
C ALA A 78 10.13 6.20 11.90
N ARG A 79 9.50 7.32 12.31
CA ARG A 79 9.58 7.83 13.69
C ARG A 79 9.00 6.87 14.73
N LEU A 80 8.09 5.98 14.33
CA LEU A 80 7.53 4.93 15.18
C LEU A 80 8.40 3.67 15.21
N GLY A 81 9.51 3.66 14.47
CA GLY A 81 10.44 2.53 14.41
C GLY A 81 10.12 1.51 13.33
N ALA A 82 9.20 1.81 12.41
CA ALA A 82 8.90 0.94 11.28
C ALA A 82 10.13 0.68 10.41
N GLY A 83 10.29 -0.57 9.96
CA GLY A 83 11.09 -0.91 8.79
C GLY A 83 10.32 -0.62 7.51
N MET A 84 10.94 -0.90 6.35
CA MET A 84 10.31 -0.72 5.04
C MET A 84 10.47 -1.98 4.17
N ASP A 85 9.39 -2.38 3.50
CA ASP A 85 9.42 -3.31 2.37
C ASP A 85 9.44 -2.48 1.08
N VAL A 86 10.53 -2.58 0.32
CA VAL A 86 10.74 -1.85 -0.92
C VAL A 86 10.76 -2.80 -2.12
N VAL A 87 10.33 -2.34 -3.28
CA VAL A 87 10.27 -3.15 -4.51
C VAL A 87 10.99 -2.50 -5.70
N SER A 88 11.71 -1.41 -5.45
CA SER A 88 12.55 -0.71 -6.43
C SER A 88 13.60 0.16 -5.74
N GLU A 89 14.64 0.58 -6.50
CA GLU A 89 15.62 1.55 -6.02
C GLU A 89 14.95 2.88 -5.62
N GLY A 90 13.93 3.31 -6.36
CA GLY A 90 13.19 4.54 -6.03
C GLY A 90 12.53 4.47 -4.67
N GLU A 91 11.93 3.34 -4.30
CA GLU A 91 11.38 3.14 -2.96
C GLU A 91 12.47 3.04 -1.88
N LEU A 92 13.58 2.37 -2.18
CA LEU A 92 14.74 2.31 -1.26
C LEU A 92 15.30 3.71 -0.99
N ARG A 93 15.48 4.53 -2.04
CA ARG A 93 15.91 5.93 -1.89
C ARG A 93 14.95 6.75 -1.03
N ARG A 94 13.64 6.56 -1.18
CA ARG A 94 12.63 7.21 -0.32
C ARG A 94 12.74 6.78 1.13
N ALA A 95 12.93 5.49 1.40
CA ALA A 95 13.12 4.97 2.75
C ALA A 95 14.38 5.56 3.42
N LEU A 96 15.49 5.62 2.69
CA LEU A 96 16.74 6.23 3.16
C LEU A 96 16.61 7.74 3.37
N ALA A 97 15.89 8.45 2.49
CA ALA A 97 15.65 9.89 2.62
C ALA A 97 14.91 10.27 3.92
N VAL A 98 14.03 9.39 4.41
CA VAL A 98 13.36 9.59 5.71
C VAL A 98 14.11 8.93 6.88
N LYS A 99 15.37 8.53 6.66
CA LYS A 99 16.30 8.00 7.67
C LYS A 99 15.85 6.70 8.32
N VAL A 100 15.17 5.82 7.56
CA VAL A 100 14.95 4.44 8.02
C VAL A 100 16.32 3.74 8.08
N PRO A 101 16.67 3.10 9.22
CA PRO A 101 17.90 2.32 9.31
C PRO A 101 17.92 1.21 8.27
N PRO A 102 18.97 1.09 7.43
CA PRO A 102 19.03 0.09 6.36
C PRO A 102 18.80 -1.35 6.85
N GLU A 103 19.27 -1.67 8.05
CA GLU A 103 19.07 -2.98 8.70
C GLU A 103 17.59 -3.26 9.10
N LYS A 104 16.67 -2.35 8.77
CA LYS A 104 15.22 -2.53 8.87
C LYS A 104 14.52 -2.53 7.52
N ILE A 105 15.28 -2.61 6.42
CA ILE A 105 14.72 -2.58 5.06
C ILE A 105 14.85 -3.97 4.42
N VAL A 106 13.76 -4.46 3.84
CA VAL A 106 13.74 -5.67 3.01
C VAL A 106 13.43 -5.30 1.56
N PHE A 107 14.04 -6.00 0.60
CA PHE A 107 13.85 -5.74 -0.82
C PHE A 107 13.13 -6.92 -1.49
N SER A 108 11.88 -6.72 -1.87
CA SER A 108 11.01 -7.68 -2.56
C SER A 108 10.87 -7.36 -4.05
N GLY A 109 10.14 -8.19 -4.79
CA GLY A 109 9.81 -7.96 -6.20
C GLY A 109 10.59 -8.85 -7.16
N VAL A 110 9.92 -9.22 -8.26
CA VAL A 110 10.37 -10.23 -9.24
C VAL A 110 11.36 -9.70 -10.30
N GLY A 111 11.63 -8.40 -10.31
CA GLY A 111 12.38 -7.77 -11.40
C GLY A 111 13.51 -6.88 -10.90
N LYS A 112 14.19 -7.24 -9.81
CA LYS A 112 15.36 -6.50 -9.33
C LYS A 112 16.47 -6.55 -10.38
N THR A 113 16.97 -5.39 -10.79
CA THR A 113 18.12 -5.26 -11.68
C THR A 113 19.43 -5.38 -10.89
N SER A 114 20.53 -5.73 -11.57
CA SER A 114 21.87 -5.78 -10.95
C SER A 114 22.26 -4.43 -10.35
N ALA A 115 21.86 -3.32 -10.95
CA ALA A 115 22.12 -1.97 -10.41
C ALA A 115 21.36 -1.73 -9.10
N GLU A 116 20.09 -2.11 -9.02
CA GLU A 116 19.28 -2.01 -7.79
C GLU A 116 19.83 -2.91 -6.68
N MET A 117 20.24 -4.15 -7.03
CA MET A 117 20.89 -5.08 -6.09
C MET A 117 22.20 -4.47 -5.54
N ALA A 118 23.02 -3.90 -6.43
CA ALA A 118 24.26 -3.25 -6.06
C ALA A 118 24.04 -2.06 -5.11
N PHE A 119 23.05 -1.20 -5.41
CA PHE A 119 22.70 -0.06 -4.56
C PHE A 119 22.19 -0.53 -3.18
N ALA A 120 21.37 -1.57 -3.14
CA ALA A 120 20.83 -2.12 -1.89
C ALA A 120 21.91 -2.77 -1.01
N LEU A 121 22.87 -3.47 -1.63
CA LEU A 121 24.05 -4.04 -0.95
C LEU A 121 24.93 -2.94 -0.35
N ASP A 122 25.18 -1.85 -1.09
CA ASP A 122 25.94 -0.71 -0.60
C ASP A 122 25.25 -0.02 0.56
N ALA A 123 23.93 0.10 0.50
CA ALA A 123 23.11 0.65 1.58
C ALA A 123 23.11 -0.24 2.84
N GLY A 124 23.40 -1.53 2.73
CA GLY A 124 23.43 -2.47 3.85
C GLY A 124 22.05 -2.85 4.36
N ILE A 125 21.10 -3.12 3.46
CA ILE A 125 19.73 -3.51 3.83
C ILE A 125 19.69 -4.82 4.63
N PHE A 126 18.58 -5.08 5.33
CA PHE A 126 18.40 -6.26 6.16
C PHE A 126 18.46 -7.56 5.35
N ALA A 127 17.69 -7.67 4.25
CA ALA A 127 17.65 -8.85 3.42
C ALA A 127 16.99 -8.60 2.06
N PHE A 128 17.31 -9.47 1.10
CA PHE A 128 16.61 -9.60 -0.17
C PHE A 128 15.60 -10.74 -0.08
N ASN A 129 14.37 -10.52 -0.53
CA ASN A 129 13.38 -11.56 -0.76
C ASN A 129 13.53 -12.01 -2.22
N VAL A 130 14.21 -13.15 -2.43
CA VAL A 130 14.54 -13.72 -3.76
C VAL A 130 13.35 -14.48 -4.30
N GLU A 131 13.01 -14.26 -5.57
CA GLU A 131 11.78 -14.81 -6.18
C GLU A 131 12.05 -15.80 -7.34
N SER A 132 13.33 -16.04 -7.72
CA SER A 132 13.70 -17.02 -8.75
C SER A 132 15.17 -17.43 -8.68
N GLU A 133 15.51 -18.55 -9.33
CA GLU A 133 16.90 -19.00 -9.47
C GLU A 133 17.75 -18.00 -10.26
N ALA A 134 17.21 -17.44 -11.35
CA ALA A 134 17.92 -16.46 -12.17
C ALA A 134 18.27 -15.21 -11.37
N GLU A 135 17.33 -14.70 -10.56
CA GLU A 135 17.56 -13.58 -9.64
C GLU A 135 18.65 -13.92 -8.60
N LEU A 136 18.57 -15.11 -8.00
CA LEU A 136 19.56 -15.56 -7.02
C LEU A 136 20.98 -15.57 -7.58
N ARG A 137 21.16 -16.08 -8.80
CA ARG A 137 22.47 -16.10 -9.49
C ARG A 137 22.97 -14.69 -9.77
N ALA A 138 22.11 -13.81 -10.30
CA ALA A 138 22.45 -12.41 -10.54
C ALA A 138 22.83 -11.69 -9.22
N LEU A 139 22.13 -11.95 -8.13
CA LEU A 139 22.46 -11.37 -6.83
C LEU A 139 23.81 -11.88 -6.30
N SER A 140 24.13 -13.15 -6.50
CA SER A 140 25.42 -13.72 -6.16
C SER A 140 26.57 -13.05 -6.93
N GLU A 141 26.44 -12.92 -8.25
CA GLU A 141 27.43 -12.23 -9.09
C GLU A 141 27.67 -10.79 -8.65
N VAL A 142 26.59 -10.05 -8.34
CA VAL A 142 26.70 -8.66 -7.85
C VAL A 142 27.34 -8.61 -6.47
N ALA A 143 26.98 -9.51 -5.56
CA ALA A 143 27.54 -9.57 -4.21
C ALA A 143 29.04 -9.89 -4.24
N GLU A 144 29.44 -10.87 -5.05
CA GLU A 144 30.84 -11.25 -5.25
C GLU A 144 31.66 -10.09 -5.84
N ALA A 145 31.16 -9.46 -6.92
CA ALA A 145 31.82 -8.32 -7.55
C ALA A 145 32.02 -7.13 -6.60
N LYS A 146 31.12 -6.97 -5.61
CA LYS A 146 31.21 -5.92 -4.59
C LYS A 146 32.00 -6.34 -3.33
N GLY A 147 32.38 -7.59 -3.21
CA GLY A 147 32.98 -8.13 -1.98
C GLY A 147 32.04 -8.03 -0.79
N ARG A 148 30.72 -8.15 -1.01
CA ARG A 148 29.67 -8.07 -0.01
C ARG A 148 28.95 -9.41 0.13
N THR A 149 28.20 -9.56 1.21
CA THR A 149 27.33 -10.72 1.43
C THR A 149 25.87 -10.26 1.37
N ALA A 150 25.09 -10.87 0.48
CA ALA A 150 23.66 -10.68 0.37
C ALA A 150 22.94 -11.64 1.32
N ARG A 151 22.29 -11.12 2.33
CA ARG A 151 21.41 -11.89 3.20
C ARG A 151 20.08 -12.10 2.51
N ILE A 152 19.62 -13.35 2.40
CA ILE A 152 18.42 -13.67 1.64
C ILE A 152 17.36 -14.42 2.44
N ALA A 153 16.10 -14.22 2.04
CA ALA A 153 14.99 -15.15 2.20
C ALA A 153 14.49 -15.55 0.81
N VAL A 154 14.19 -16.82 0.59
CA VAL A 154 13.50 -17.22 -0.64
C VAL A 154 12.01 -17.01 -0.45
N ARG A 155 11.36 -16.30 -1.38
CA ARG A 155 9.90 -16.18 -1.43
C ARG A 155 9.31 -17.44 -2.02
N VAL A 156 8.54 -18.13 -1.19
CA VAL A 156 7.87 -19.36 -1.55
C VAL A 156 6.41 -19.12 -1.83
N ASN A 157 5.91 -19.64 -2.94
CA ASN A 157 4.50 -19.63 -3.29
C ASN A 157 3.86 -20.91 -2.76
N PRO A 158 2.92 -20.82 -1.78
CA PRO A 158 2.31 -22.00 -1.18
C PRO A 158 1.14 -22.59 -1.97
N ASP A 159 0.79 -22.00 -3.11
CA ASP A 159 -0.40 -22.35 -3.92
C ASP A 159 -1.72 -22.32 -3.13
N VAL A 160 -1.88 -21.31 -2.30
CA VAL A 160 -3.08 -21.08 -1.47
C VAL A 160 -3.98 -20.04 -2.11
N ASP A 161 -5.29 -20.34 -2.22
CA ASP A 161 -6.28 -19.37 -2.68
C ASP A 161 -6.61 -18.36 -1.57
N ALA A 162 -6.16 -17.12 -1.75
CA ALA A 162 -6.41 -16.02 -0.83
C ALA A 162 -7.85 -15.47 -0.89
N LYS A 163 -8.72 -15.99 -1.77
CA LYS A 163 -10.11 -15.57 -1.97
C LYS A 163 -10.25 -14.04 -2.16
N THR A 164 -9.34 -13.45 -2.91
CA THR A 164 -9.33 -12.02 -3.22
C THR A 164 -9.52 -11.79 -4.72
N HIS A 165 -9.59 -10.51 -5.13
CA HIS A 165 -9.65 -10.17 -6.55
C HIS A 165 -8.43 -10.76 -7.30
N HIS A 166 -8.66 -11.41 -8.47
CA HIS A 166 -7.63 -12.16 -9.21
C HIS A 166 -6.35 -11.35 -9.49
N LYS A 167 -6.45 -10.03 -9.73
CA LYS A 167 -5.29 -9.16 -9.98
C LYS A 167 -4.43 -8.87 -8.73
N ILE A 168 -4.90 -9.19 -7.52
CA ILE A 168 -4.17 -8.96 -6.25
C ILE A 168 -3.93 -10.25 -5.45
N ALA A 169 -4.29 -11.41 -5.98
CA ALA A 169 -3.87 -12.72 -5.49
C ALA A 169 -2.42 -12.98 -5.95
N THR A 170 -1.56 -13.42 -5.04
CA THR A 170 -0.13 -13.66 -5.33
C THR A 170 0.37 -15.03 -4.85
N GLY A 171 -0.52 -15.85 -4.28
CA GLY A 171 -0.21 -17.14 -3.69
C GLY A 171 -0.60 -18.34 -4.54
N LYS A 172 -1.06 -18.18 -5.79
CA LYS A 172 -1.40 -19.26 -6.69
C LYS A 172 -0.24 -19.60 -7.62
N ALA A 173 -0.14 -20.88 -8.04
CA ALA A 173 0.93 -21.39 -8.90
C ALA A 173 1.07 -20.65 -10.23
N GLU A 174 -0.01 -20.13 -10.79
CA GLU A 174 -0.04 -19.35 -12.04
C GLU A 174 0.48 -17.91 -11.94
N ASN A 175 0.76 -17.44 -10.72
CA ASN A 175 1.23 -16.08 -10.50
C ASN A 175 2.76 -16.00 -10.69
N LYS A 176 3.23 -14.84 -11.18
CA LYS A 176 4.67 -14.59 -11.41
C LYS A 176 5.52 -14.52 -10.15
N PHE A 177 4.93 -14.61 -8.97
CA PHE A 177 5.59 -14.33 -7.69
C PHE A 177 6.08 -15.60 -7.00
N GLY A 178 7.34 -15.54 -6.51
CA GLY A 178 7.96 -16.60 -5.71
C GLY A 178 8.24 -17.88 -6.48
N VAL A 179 8.86 -18.82 -5.80
CA VAL A 179 9.11 -20.15 -6.33
C VAL A 179 8.07 -21.15 -5.82
N PRO A 180 7.69 -22.16 -6.60
CA PRO A 180 6.82 -23.23 -6.14
C PRO A 180 7.35 -23.88 -4.85
N PHE A 181 6.45 -24.25 -3.94
CA PHE A 181 6.82 -24.86 -2.66
C PHE A 181 7.74 -26.08 -2.83
N ALA A 182 7.46 -26.94 -3.81
CA ALA A 182 8.24 -28.15 -4.08
C ALA A 182 9.66 -27.86 -4.58
N GLU A 183 9.89 -26.69 -5.18
CA GLU A 183 11.20 -26.31 -5.74
C GLU A 183 12.09 -25.58 -4.70
N ALA A 184 11.50 -25.08 -3.63
CA ALA A 184 12.20 -24.30 -2.63
C ALA A 184 13.43 -25.03 -2.04
N PRO A 185 13.38 -26.32 -1.63
CA PRO A 185 14.56 -27.01 -1.10
C PRO A 185 15.76 -27.05 -2.08
N ALA A 186 15.51 -27.24 -3.37
CA ALA A 186 16.55 -27.23 -4.39
C ALA A 186 17.18 -25.84 -4.54
N LEU A 187 16.37 -24.78 -4.49
CA LEU A 187 16.87 -23.40 -4.55
C LEU A 187 17.69 -23.03 -3.32
N TYR A 188 17.31 -23.47 -2.13
CA TYR A 188 18.10 -23.30 -0.90
C TYR A 188 19.44 -24.04 -0.99
N ALA A 189 19.44 -25.27 -1.53
CA ALA A 189 20.67 -26.05 -1.76
C ALA A 189 21.58 -25.40 -2.80
N LEU A 190 21.02 -24.71 -3.80
CA LEU A 190 21.81 -23.91 -4.72
C LEU A 190 22.38 -22.68 -4.02
N ALA A 191 21.55 -21.93 -3.31
CA ALA A 191 21.93 -20.69 -2.62
C ALA A 191 23.12 -20.89 -1.67
N SER A 192 23.15 -22.02 -0.93
CA SER A 192 24.25 -22.32 0.00
C SER A 192 25.61 -22.55 -0.67
N ARG A 193 25.65 -22.78 -2.00
CA ARG A 193 26.87 -22.97 -2.77
C ARG A 193 27.31 -21.74 -3.55
N LEU A 194 26.47 -20.72 -3.61
CA LEU A 194 26.77 -19.50 -4.37
C LEU A 194 27.60 -18.54 -3.52
N PRO A 195 28.66 -17.93 -4.09
CA PRO A 195 29.49 -16.99 -3.39
C PRO A 195 28.67 -15.73 -3.05
N GLY A 196 29.01 -15.07 -1.94
CA GLY A 196 28.37 -13.83 -1.53
C GLY A 196 26.89 -13.96 -1.09
N ILE A 197 26.38 -15.18 -0.89
CA ILE A 197 24.99 -15.41 -0.45
C ILE A 197 24.96 -15.96 0.99
N GLU A 198 24.17 -15.32 1.85
CA GLU A 198 23.81 -15.79 3.20
C GLU A 198 22.35 -16.23 3.21
N VAL A 199 22.09 -17.52 3.32
CA VAL A 199 20.74 -18.06 3.51
C VAL A 199 20.32 -17.84 4.96
N ALA A 200 19.30 -16.99 5.20
CA ALA A 200 18.92 -16.61 6.54
C ALA A 200 17.43 -16.73 6.84
N GLY A 201 16.55 -16.71 5.84
CA GLY A 201 15.12 -16.68 6.08
C GLY A 201 14.26 -17.38 5.03
N VAL A 202 12.96 -17.41 5.31
CA VAL A 202 11.89 -17.79 4.37
C VAL A 202 10.91 -16.65 4.27
N HIS A 203 10.45 -16.32 3.06
CA HIS A 203 9.43 -15.30 2.82
C HIS A 203 8.19 -15.91 2.16
N MET A 204 7.02 -15.42 2.55
CA MET A 204 5.74 -15.82 1.97
C MET A 204 4.80 -14.62 1.93
N HIS A 205 4.11 -14.43 0.78
CA HIS A 205 3.07 -13.41 0.65
C HIS A 205 1.98 -13.93 -0.30
N ILE A 206 0.77 -14.16 0.23
CA ILE A 206 -0.29 -14.89 -0.48
C ILE A 206 -1.30 -14.00 -1.20
N GLY A 207 -1.30 -12.69 -0.93
CA GLY A 207 -2.24 -11.77 -1.57
C GLY A 207 -2.47 -10.49 -0.80
N SER A 208 -3.41 -9.69 -1.28
CA SER A 208 -3.80 -8.41 -0.68
C SER A 208 -5.30 -8.36 -0.46
N GLN A 209 -5.77 -7.61 0.55
CA GLN A 209 -7.18 -7.50 0.95
C GLN A 209 -7.78 -8.86 1.32
N ILE A 210 -7.08 -9.65 2.13
CA ILE A 210 -7.55 -10.93 2.64
C ILE A 210 -8.45 -10.65 3.84
N THR A 211 -9.69 -11.13 3.77
CA THR A 211 -10.73 -10.84 4.76
C THR A 211 -11.10 -12.03 5.64
N GLU A 212 -10.39 -13.15 5.49
CA GLU A 212 -10.56 -14.38 6.27
C GLU A 212 -9.19 -14.85 6.80
N LEU A 213 -9.17 -15.51 7.98
CA LEU A 213 -7.92 -16.05 8.54
C LEU A 213 -7.52 -17.40 7.94
N ALA A 214 -8.47 -18.17 7.39
CA ALA A 214 -8.20 -19.51 6.88
C ALA A 214 -7.09 -19.58 5.80
N PRO A 215 -7.00 -18.67 4.81
CA PRO A 215 -5.89 -18.67 3.86
C PRO A 215 -4.54 -18.49 4.53
N PHE A 216 -4.45 -17.62 5.53
CA PHE A 216 -3.20 -17.43 6.31
C PHE A 216 -2.84 -18.69 7.09
N LYS A 217 -3.81 -19.32 7.75
CA LYS A 217 -3.58 -20.57 8.49
C LYS A 217 -2.98 -21.66 7.60
N ASN A 218 -3.56 -21.87 6.42
CA ASN A 218 -3.09 -22.88 5.47
C ASN A 218 -1.65 -22.56 4.99
N ALA A 219 -1.36 -21.29 4.68
CA ALA A 219 -0.04 -20.85 4.26
C ALA A 219 1.01 -21.03 5.37
N PHE A 220 0.66 -20.71 6.61
CA PHE A 220 1.58 -20.81 7.76
C PHE A 220 1.87 -22.27 8.15
N ALA A 221 0.91 -23.18 7.96
CA ALA A 221 1.17 -24.62 8.13
C ALA A 221 2.25 -25.10 7.17
N LEU A 222 2.15 -24.75 5.88
CA LEU A 222 3.18 -25.08 4.88
C LEU A 222 4.52 -24.40 5.19
N LEU A 223 4.51 -23.14 5.63
CA LEU A 223 5.73 -22.46 6.04
C LEU A 223 6.45 -23.19 7.17
N LYS A 224 5.72 -23.66 8.17
CA LYS A 224 6.24 -24.43 9.30
C LYS A 224 6.90 -25.73 8.85
N GLU A 225 6.26 -26.47 7.94
CA GLU A 225 6.82 -27.68 7.34
C GLU A 225 8.13 -27.38 6.58
N LEU A 226 8.15 -26.32 5.77
CA LEU A 226 9.35 -25.92 5.03
C LEU A 226 10.50 -25.54 5.96
N VAL A 227 10.23 -24.72 6.98
CA VAL A 227 11.29 -24.33 7.94
C VAL A 227 11.84 -25.54 8.69
N ALA A 228 11.00 -26.51 9.07
CA ALA A 228 11.45 -27.75 9.70
C ALA A 228 12.33 -28.57 8.75
N ALA A 229 11.93 -28.73 7.50
CA ALA A 229 12.70 -29.44 6.47
C ALA A 229 14.06 -28.77 6.20
N LEU A 230 14.09 -27.45 6.06
CA LEU A 230 15.32 -26.67 5.84
C LEU A 230 16.29 -26.81 7.03
N ARG A 231 15.78 -26.71 8.27
CA ARG A 231 16.60 -26.91 9.47
C ARG A 231 17.14 -28.34 9.55
N GLY A 232 16.31 -29.34 9.20
CA GLY A 232 16.75 -30.74 9.10
C GLY A 232 17.85 -30.95 8.06
N ALA A 233 17.87 -30.14 7.02
CA ALA A 233 18.93 -30.10 6.00
C ALA A 233 20.15 -29.26 6.41
N GLY A 234 20.18 -28.67 7.62
CA GLY A 234 21.34 -27.94 8.16
C GLY A 234 21.31 -26.42 7.91
N PHE A 235 20.21 -25.86 7.36
CA PHE A 235 20.12 -24.42 7.15
C PHE A 235 19.79 -23.67 8.44
N ALA A 236 20.54 -22.59 8.71
CA ALA A 236 20.34 -21.72 9.87
C ALA A 236 19.25 -20.68 9.60
N ILE A 237 17.98 -21.11 9.53
CA ILE A 237 16.85 -20.20 9.34
C ILE A 237 16.65 -19.38 10.61
N SER A 238 16.95 -18.09 10.55
CA SER A 238 16.92 -17.14 11.67
C SER A 238 15.71 -16.21 11.67
N PHE A 239 15.04 -16.04 10.53
CA PHE A 239 13.80 -15.26 10.43
C PHE A 239 12.81 -15.86 9.43
N VAL A 240 11.55 -15.51 9.62
CA VAL A 240 10.49 -15.72 8.63
C VAL A 240 9.79 -14.40 8.34
N ASN A 241 9.58 -14.13 7.06
CA ASN A 241 8.83 -12.97 6.60
C ASN A 241 7.44 -13.46 6.16
N LEU A 242 6.42 -13.08 6.91
CA LEU A 242 5.03 -13.51 6.70
C LEU A 242 4.28 -12.63 5.69
N GLY A 243 4.99 -11.65 5.09
CA GLY A 243 4.41 -10.73 4.14
C GLY A 243 3.36 -9.80 4.75
N GLY A 244 2.45 -9.36 3.91
CA GLY A 244 1.30 -8.57 4.31
C GLY A 244 -0.01 -9.29 3.97
N GLY A 245 -0.99 -8.50 3.54
CA GLY A 245 -2.23 -9.06 2.97
C GLY A 245 -3.46 -8.84 3.82
N LEU A 246 -3.34 -8.60 5.14
CA LEU A 246 -4.48 -8.35 6.01
C LEU A 246 -5.35 -7.21 5.43
N GLY A 247 -6.65 -7.50 5.25
CA GLY A 247 -7.62 -6.60 4.64
C GLY A 247 -8.07 -5.47 5.56
N ILE A 248 -8.76 -4.50 4.97
CA ILE A 248 -9.41 -3.39 5.68
C ILE A 248 -10.88 -3.26 5.25
N PRO A 249 -11.74 -2.66 6.07
CA PRO A 249 -13.12 -2.41 5.68
C PRO A 249 -13.20 -1.25 4.67
N TYR A 250 -13.70 -1.54 3.46
CA TYR A 250 -14.07 -0.52 2.47
C TYR A 250 -15.57 -0.23 2.49
N ARG A 251 -16.37 -1.18 2.97
CA ARG A 251 -17.85 -1.14 2.98
C ARG A 251 -18.36 -1.39 4.39
N LYS A 252 -19.36 -0.63 4.79
CA LYS A 252 -20.04 -0.81 6.09
C LYS A 252 -21.09 -1.90 6.10
N ASP A 253 -21.57 -2.29 4.91
CA ASP A 253 -22.61 -3.32 4.69
C ASP A 253 -22.04 -4.74 4.55
N ARG A 254 -20.76 -4.96 4.83
CA ARG A 254 -20.10 -6.27 4.83
C ARG A 254 -19.44 -6.54 6.17
N PRO A 255 -19.28 -7.83 6.54
CA PRO A 255 -18.50 -8.17 7.74
C PRO A 255 -17.11 -7.54 7.70
N PRO A 256 -16.62 -7.02 8.82
CA PRO A 256 -15.27 -6.46 8.88
C PRO A 256 -14.22 -7.57 8.71
N PRO A 257 -13.06 -7.26 8.10
CA PRO A 257 -11.91 -8.16 8.11
C PRO A 257 -11.43 -8.48 9.52
N PRO A 258 -10.64 -9.58 9.71
CA PRO A 258 -10.02 -9.90 10.99
C PRO A 258 -9.20 -8.72 11.52
N LEU A 259 -9.20 -8.56 12.84
CA LEU A 259 -8.39 -7.56 13.51
C LEU A 259 -6.93 -8.00 13.61
N PRO A 260 -5.96 -7.07 13.77
CA PRO A 260 -4.56 -7.42 14.01
C PRO A 260 -4.34 -8.37 15.18
N GLU A 261 -5.14 -8.27 16.25
CA GLU A 261 -5.07 -9.17 17.40
C GLU A 261 -5.46 -10.62 17.03
N ASP A 262 -6.49 -10.81 16.19
CA ASP A 262 -6.91 -12.15 15.73
C ASP A 262 -5.85 -12.76 14.80
N TYR A 263 -5.27 -11.92 13.93
CA TYR A 263 -4.16 -12.34 13.10
C TYR A 263 -2.92 -12.70 13.92
N ALA A 264 -2.59 -11.94 14.95
CA ALA A 264 -1.45 -12.20 15.83
C ALA A 264 -1.63 -13.50 16.64
N LYS A 265 -2.85 -13.81 17.11
CA LYS A 265 -3.16 -15.10 17.74
C LYS A 265 -2.88 -16.26 16.79
N LEU A 266 -3.38 -16.18 15.55
CA LEU A 266 -3.11 -17.19 14.54
C LEU A 266 -1.60 -17.36 14.27
N VAL A 267 -0.85 -16.26 14.14
CA VAL A 267 0.61 -16.32 13.98
C VAL A 267 1.29 -16.99 15.18
N ALA A 268 0.89 -16.66 16.40
CA ALA A 268 1.45 -17.28 17.61
C ALA A 268 1.17 -18.79 17.64
N GLU A 269 -0.02 -19.22 17.26
CA GLU A 269 -0.42 -20.63 17.22
C GLU A 269 0.37 -21.42 16.15
N GLU A 270 0.50 -20.87 14.95
CA GLU A 270 1.08 -21.62 13.83
C GLU A 270 2.61 -21.48 13.73
N VAL A 271 3.17 -20.31 14.06
CA VAL A 271 4.58 -19.97 13.81
C VAL A 271 5.37 -19.66 15.08
N GLY A 272 4.70 -19.35 16.19
CA GLY A 272 5.36 -18.92 17.44
C GLY A 272 6.38 -19.92 18.00
N GLY A 273 6.15 -21.23 17.80
CA GLY A 273 7.06 -22.30 18.24
C GLY A 273 8.34 -22.44 17.40
N LEU A 274 8.51 -21.70 16.30
CA LEU A 274 9.68 -21.84 15.43
C LEU A 274 10.97 -21.23 16.01
N GLY A 275 10.88 -20.34 17.00
CA GLY A 275 12.07 -19.70 17.59
C GLY A 275 12.86 -18.87 16.56
N VAL A 276 12.17 -18.17 15.69
CA VAL A 276 12.71 -17.29 14.65
C VAL A 276 12.22 -15.85 14.81
N ARG A 277 12.95 -14.88 14.27
CA ARG A 277 12.47 -13.52 14.17
C ARG A 277 11.31 -13.43 13.17
N LEU A 278 10.24 -12.74 13.53
CA LEU A 278 9.09 -12.52 12.66
C LEU A 278 9.23 -11.19 11.93
N LEU A 279 8.99 -11.20 10.62
CA LEU A 279 8.89 -10.01 9.78
C LEU A 279 7.49 -9.94 9.17
N PHE A 280 6.95 -8.72 9.02
CA PHE A 280 5.67 -8.45 8.39
C PHE A 280 5.78 -7.27 7.41
N GLU A 281 4.97 -7.31 6.34
CA GLU A 281 4.95 -6.29 5.29
C GLU A 281 3.54 -5.66 5.12
N PRO A 282 2.94 -5.08 6.20
CA PRO A 282 1.64 -4.43 6.08
C PRO A 282 1.76 -3.14 5.26
N GLY A 283 0.90 -2.98 4.25
CA GLY A 283 0.80 -1.75 3.47
C GLY A 283 -0.61 -1.17 3.61
N ARG A 284 -1.59 -1.82 2.97
CA ARG A 284 -2.99 -1.40 2.98
C ARG A 284 -3.56 -1.23 4.38
N MET A 285 -3.26 -2.14 5.28
CA MET A 285 -3.76 -2.12 6.65
C MET A 285 -3.35 -0.84 7.40
N ILE A 286 -2.17 -0.29 7.10
CA ILE A 286 -1.67 0.94 7.72
C ILE A 286 -2.18 2.18 6.99
N ALA A 287 -2.02 2.24 5.66
CA ALA A 287 -2.24 3.47 4.89
C ALA A 287 -3.68 3.63 4.38
N GLY A 288 -4.44 2.54 4.15
CA GLY A 288 -5.69 2.59 3.39
C GLY A 288 -6.71 3.58 3.95
N ASN A 289 -7.11 3.41 5.21
CA ASN A 289 -8.09 4.29 5.86
C ASN A 289 -7.47 5.60 6.36
N ALA A 290 -6.15 5.74 6.27
CA ALA A 290 -5.44 6.95 6.69
C ALA A 290 -5.47 8.06 5.63
N GLY A 291 -6.02 7.80 4.45
CA GLY A 291 -6.07 8.78 3.38
C GLY A 291 -7.40 8.82 2.64
N ILE A 292 -7.71 10.00 2.14
CA ILE A 292 -8.89 10.33 1.35
C ILE A 292 -8.47 11.12 0.11
N LEU A 293 -9.32 11.11 -0.94
CA LEU A 293 -9.21 12.00 -2.08
C LEU A 293 -10.38 12.99 -2.03
N VAL A 294 -10.07 14.29 -1.94
CA VAL A 294 -11.06 15.36 -1.94
C VAL A 294 -11.18 15.92 -3.35
N ALA A 295 -12.42 16.08 -3.82
CA ALA A 295 -12.73 16.56 -5.16
C ALA A 295 -13.91 17.55 -5.14
N ARG A 296 -14.00 18.38 -6.18
CA ARG A 296 -15.07 19.34 -6.38
C ARG A 296 -16.00 18.87 -7.49
N VAL A 297 -17.29 18.98 -7.25
CA VAL A 297 -18.32 18.78 -8.28
C VAL A 297 -18.23 19.93 -9.29
N LEU A 298 -17.97 19.59 -10.55
CA LEU A 298 -17.96 20.53 -11.66
C LEU A 298 -19.36 20.72 -12.23
N TYR A 299 -20.04 19.60 -12.51
CA TYR A 299 -21.36 19.59 -13.11
C TYR A 299 -22.20 18.40 -12.62
N VAL A 300 -23.51 18.56 -12.62
CA VAL A 300 -24.46 17.44 -12.50
C VAL A 300 -25.23 17.34 -13.83
N LYS A 301 -24.97 16.24 -14.55
CA LYS A 301 -25.61 15.98 -15.85
C LYS A 301 -26.72 14.97 -15.66
N ARG A 302 -27.98 15.41 -15.84
CA ARG A 302 -29.16 14.54 -15.80
C ARG A 302 -29.51 14.10 -17.22
N GLY A 303 -29.33 12.80 -17.49
CA GLY A 303 -29.77 12.16 -18.74
C GLY A 303 -31.13 11.48 -18.54
N ALA A 304 -31.67 10.92 -19.64
CA ALA A 304 -32.96 10.22 -19.62
C ALA A 304 -32.93 8.95 -18.74
N SER A 305 -31.81 8.27 -18.66
CA SER A 305 -31.63 6.98 -17.94
C SER A 305 -30.71 7.05 -16.73
N LYS A 306 -29.82 8.02 -16.67
CA LYS A 306 -28.78 8.12 -15.64
C LYS A 306 -28.49 9.56 -15.28
N THR A 307 -28.11 9.76 -14.02
CA THR A 307 -27.49 11.01 -13.54
C THR A 307 -25.99 10.81 -13.39
N PHE A 308 -25.22 11.80 -13.81
CA PHE A 308 -23.76 11.84 -13.63
C PHE A 308 -23.40 13.05 -12.77
N THR A 309 -22.65 12.81 -11.72
CA THR A 309 -21.95 13.83 -10.93
C THR A 309 -20.52 13.90 -11.45
N ILE A 310 -20.23 14.93 -12.23
CA ILE A 310 -18.89 15.12 -12.82
C ILE A 310 -18.05 15.90 -11.82
N VAL A 311 -16.90 15.36 -11.46
CA VAL A 311 -15.96 15.95 -10.50
C VAL A 311 -14.61 16.27 -11.16
N ASP A 312 -13.77 17.06 -10.50
CA ASP A 312 -12.45 17.42 -10.99
C ASP A 312 -11.38 16.33 -10.77
N ALA A 313 -11.64 15.31 -9.96
CA ALA A 313 -10.83 14.09 -9.86
C ALA A 313 -11.24 13.07 -10.92
N ALA A 314 -10.30 12.22 -11.35
CA ALA A 314 -10.52 11.24 -12.41
C ALA A 314 -9.87 9.89 -12.13
N MET A 315 -10.08 8.93 -13.06
CA MET A 315 -9.44 7.61 -12.98
C MET A 315 -7.91 7.70 -12.92
N ASN A 316 -7.30 8.70 -13.54
CA ASN A 316 -5.86 8.92 -13.49
C ASN A 316 -5.38 9.38 -12.11
N ASP A 317 -6.25 9.94 -11.28
CA ASP A 317 -5.94 10.33 -9.90
C ASP A 317 -6.18 9.16 -8.92
N LEU A 318 -7.27 8.39 -9.11
CA LEU A 318 -7.62 7.19 -8.34
C LEU A 318 -8.05 6.07 -9.27
N MET A 319 -7.11 5.28 -9.73
CA MET A 319 -7.35 4.21 -10.73
C MET A 319 -8.13 3.00 -10.18
N ARG A 320 -8.18 2.83 -8.88
CA ARG A 320 -8.70 1.63 -8.24
C ARG A 320 -10.14 1.25 -8.61
N PRO A 321 -11.11 2.18 -8.72
CA PRO A 321 -12.45 1.83 -9.17
C PRO A 321 -12.47 1.21 -10.57
N THR A 322 -11.71 1.77 -11.50
CA THR A 322 -11.63 1.28 -12.89
C THR A 322 -10.78 0.00 -13.01
N LEU A 323 -9.63 -0.08 -12.32
CA LEU A 323 -8.67 -1.19 -12.46
C LEU A 323 -9.11 -2.47 -11.73
N TYR A 324 -9.77 -2.32 -10.56
CA TYR A 324 -10.09 -3.40 -9.63
C TYR A 324 -11.57 -3.45 -9.27
N GLU A 325 -12.44 -2.64 -9.88
CA GLU A 325 -13.84 -2.48 -9.46
C GLU A 325 -13.97 -2.14 -7.97
N ALA A 326 -12.94 -1.46 -7.44
CA ALA A 326 -12.82 -1.20 -6.01
C ALA A 326 -13.89 -0.22 -5.54
N TYR A 327 -14.57 -0.61 -4.48
CA TYR A 327 -15.50 0.27 -3.80
C TYR A 327 -14.75 1.27 -2.92
N HIS A 328 -15.14 2.54 -3.00
CA HIS A 328 -14.81 3.60 -2.06
C HIS A 328 -16.09 4.26 -1.60
N GLU A 329 -16.23 4.50 -0.30
CA GLU A 329 -17.33 5.33 0.23
C GLU A 329 -17.11 6.77 -0.23
N ILE A 330 -18.17 7.43 -0.68
CA ILE A 330 -18.13 8.84 -1.06
C ILE A 330 -19.02 9.60 -0.09
N LEU A 331 -18.45 10.63 0.54
CA LEU A 331 -19.14 11.50 1.49
C LEU A 331 -19.09 12.94 0.98
N PRO A 332 -20.19 13.71 1.04
CA PRO A 332 -20.12 15.15 0.91
C PRO A 332 -19.21 15.74 2.02
N VAL A 333 -18.44 16.78 1.72
CA VAL A 333 -17.64 17.46 2.74
C VAL A 333 -18.54 18.22 3.72
N MET A 334 -19.61 18.86 3.22
CA MET A 334 -20.68 19.39 4.06
C MET A 334 -21.64 18.25 4.44
N GLU A 335 -21.87 18.04 5.74
CA GLU A 335 -22.79 16.99 6.18
C GLU A 335 -24.22 17.29 5.74
N PRO A 336 -24.88 16.37 5.01
CA PRO A 336 -26.27 16.56 4.65
C PRO A 336 -27.16 16.54 5.90
N ALA A 337 -28.23 17.32 5.87
CA ALA A 337 -29.22 17.30 6.95
C ALA A 337 -29.82 15.88 7.11
N PRO A 338 -30.18 15.47 8.33
CA PRO A 338 -30.85 14.18 8.53
C PRO A 338 -32.12 14.07 7.67
N GLY A 339 -32.26 12.94 6.97
CA GLY A 339 -33.41 12.70 6.08
C GLY A 339 -33.30 13.35 4.69
N THR A 340 -32.16 13.97 4.34
CA THR A 340 -31.94 14.48 2.98
C THR A 340 -32.15 13.35 1.96
N PRO A 341 -33.02 13.54 0.95
CA PRO A 341 -33.24 12.55 -0.10
C PRO A 341 -31.93 12.25 -0.86
N THR A 342 -31.76 11.00 -1.26
CA THR A 342 -30.63 10.59 -2.10
C THR A 342 -31.08 10.37 -3.54
N VAL A 343 -30.17 10.64 -4.47
CA VAL A 343 -30.31 10.30 -5.90
C VAL A 343 -29.27 9.28 -6.29
N VAL A 344 -29.62 8.37 -7.18
CA VAL A 344 -28.66 7.42 -7.74
C VAL A 344 -27.89 8.12 -8.86
N THR A 345 -26.57 8.19 -8.72
CA THR A 345 -25.67 8.87 -9.66
C THR A 345 -24.41 8.06 -9.91
N ASP A 346 -23.84 8.15 -11.10
CA ASP A 346 -22.47 7.75 -11.37
C ASP A 346 -21.56 8.96 -11.07
N VAL A 347 -20.51 8.76 -10.28
CA VAL A 347 -19.49 9.80 -10.00
C VAL A 347 -18.35 9.60 -10.99
N ALA A 348 -18.21 10.53 -11.92
CA ALA A 348 -17.28 10.42 -13.04
C ALA A 348 -16.32 11.61 -13.09
N GLY A 349 -15.14 11.39 -13.64
CA GLY A 349 -14.13 12.43 -13.87
C GLY A 349 -14.22 13.05 -15.26
N PRO A 350 -13.28 13.94 -15.60
CA PRO A 350 -13.20 14.64 -16.88
C PRO A 350 -12.32 13.94 -17.93
N VAL A 351 -11.77 12.76 -17.66
CA VAL A 351 -10.96 12.02 -18.63
C VAL A 351 -11.81 11.52 -19.78
N CYS A 352 -11.30 11.60 -21.00
CA CYS A 352 -12.01 11.24 -22.23
C CYS A 352 -12.01 9.72 -22.45
N GLU A 353 -12.57 8.98 -21.47
CA GLU A 353 -12.68 7.52 -21.47
C GLU A 353 -13.94 7.07 -20.71
N THR A 354 -14.65 6.08 -21.24
CA THR A 354 -15.86 5.53 -20.59
C THR A 354 -15.56 4.91 -19.21
N GLY A 355 -14.34 4.44 -19.01
CA GLY A 355 -13.84 3.90 -17.75
C GLY A 355 -13.57 4.95 -16.65
N ASP A 356 -13.72 6.25 -16.95
CA ASP A 356 -13.45 7.32 -15.98
C ASP A 356 -14.62 7.50 -15.00
N TYR A 357 -14.63 6.65 -13.99
CA TYR A 357 -15.56 6.75 -12.88
C TYR A 357 -14.86 6.48 -11.54
N LEU A 358 -15.31 7.17 -10.50
CA LEU A 358 -14.93 6.93 -9.11
C LEU A 358 -15.98 6.04 -8.40
N ALA A 359 -17.22 6.06 -8.87
CA ALA A 359 -18.29 5.18 -8.39
C ALA A 359 -19.41 5.07 -9.42
N LEU A 360 -20.03 3.89 -9.51
CA LEU A 360 -21.20 3.61 -10.33
C LEU A 360 -22.43 3.40 -9.45
N ALA A 361 -23.59 3.88 -9.92
CA ALA A 361 -24.90 3.71 -9.31
C ALA A 361 -24.89 4.00 -7.79
N ARG A 362 -24.26 5.10 -7.39
CA ARG A 362 -24.12 5.47 -5.99
C ARG A 362 -25.30 6.32 -5.52
N ALA A 363 -25.96 5.89 -4.42
CA ALA A 363 -26.94 6.72 -3.73
C ALA A 363 -26.21 7.79 -2.93
N LEU A 364 -26.33 9.05 -3.37
CA LEU A 364 -25.74 10.24 -2.73
C LEU A 364 -26.83 11.30 -2.51
N PRO A 365 -26.68 12.18 -1.52
CA PRO A 365 -27.49 13.40 -1.46
C PRO A 365 -27.39 14.17 -2.77
N GLU A 366 -28.43 14.92 -3.11
CA GLU A 366 -28.40 15.75 -4.31
C GLU A 366 -27.29 16.80 -4.22
N LEU A 367 -26.25 16.60 -5.05
CA LEU A 367 -25.09 17.48 -5.14
C LEU A 367 -25.29 18.55 -6.23
N ARG A 368 -24.53 19.65 -6.11
CA ARG A 368 -24.54 20.77 -7.05
C ARG A 368 -23.13 21.14 -7.45
N ALA A 369 -22.97 21.84 -8.57
CA ALA A 369 -21.69 22.43 -8.96
C ALA A 369 -21.12 23.30 -7.82
N GLY A 370 -19.85 23.09 -7.52
CA GLY A 370 -19.15 23.74 -6.41
C GLY A 370 -19.07 22.92 -5.13
N ASP A 371 -19.97 21.95 -4.92
CA ASP A 371 -19.92 21.08 -3.74
C ASP A 371 -18.63 20.28 -3.69
N LEU A 372 -18.15 20.01 -2.47
CA LEU A 372 -16.99 19.18 -2.23
C LEU A 372 -17.43 17.78 -1.81
N ILE A 373 -16.75 16.77 -2.36
CA ILE A 373 -16.88 15.37 -1.94
C ILE A 373 -15.54 14.80 -1.50
N SER A 374 -15.60 13.79 -0.66
CA SER A 374 -14.46 13.01 -0.21
C SER A 374 -14.64 11.56 -0.61
N VAL A 375 -13.67 11.01 -1.35
CA VAL A 375 -13.56 9.58 -1.63
C VAL A 375 -12.73 8.95 -0.51
N MET A 376 -13.39 8.18 0.33
CA MET A 376 -12.82 7.63 1.56
C MET A 376 -11.90 6.44 1.28
N THR A 377 -11.02 6.14 2.24
CA THR A 377 -10.14 4.94 2.19
C THR A 377 -9.25 4.90 0.93
N ALA A 378 -8.76 6.06 0.50
CA ALA A 378 -7.94 6.25 -0.69
C ALA A 378 -6.42 6.32 -0.37
N GLY A 379 -6.01 6.08 0.88
CA GLY A 379 -4.63 6.26 1.33
C GLY A 379 -3.64 5.20 0.85
N ALA A 380 -4.11 4.03 0.39
CA ALA A 380 -3.27 2.98 -0.15
C ALA A 380 -3.60 2.68 -1.62
N TYR A 381 -2.56 2.55 -2.46
CA TYR A 381 -2.68 2.26 -3.89
C TYR A 381 -3.56 3.29 -4.64
N GLY A 382 -3.61 4.53 -4.13
CA GLY A 382 -4.21 5.68 -4.78
C GLY A 382 -3.14 6.51 -5.49
N ALA A 383 -2.56 7.50 -4.82
CA ALA A 383 -1.59 8.43 -5.39
C ALA A 383 -0.37 7.76 -6.05
N VAL A 384 0.03 6.56 -5.60
CA VAL A 384 1.15 5.80 -6.20
C VAL A 384 0.83 5.21 -7.57
N LEU A 385 -0.45 5.09 -7.95
CA LEU A 385 -0.92 4.64 -9.26
C LEU A 385 -1.37 5.82 -10.16
N ALA A 386 -1.28 7.05 -9.67
CA ALA A 386 -1.68 8.22 -10.44
C ALA A 386 -0.78 8.43 -11.67
N SER A 387 -1.37 9.00 -12.71
CA SER A 387 -0.71 9.28 -13.98
C SER A 387 -1.15 10.62 -14.54
N GLU A 388 -0.47 11.08 -15.60
CA GLU A 388 -0.79 12.32 -16.32
C GLU A 388 -1.69 12.06 -17.55
N TYR A 389 -2.54 11.03 -17.48
CA TYR A 389 -3.47 10.72 -18.58
C TYR A 389 -4.31 11.94 -18.97
N ASN A 390 -4.49 12.17 -20.27
CA ASN A 390 -5.02 13.38 -20.87
C ASN A 390 -4.23 14.67 -20.52
N SER A 391 -2.92 14.55 -20.24
CA SER A 391 -2.05 15.66 -19.81
C SER A 391 -2.57 16.40 -18.57
N ARG A 392 -3.24 15.69 -17.68
CA ARG A 392 -3.69 16.22 -16.39
C ARG A 392 -2.55 16.19 -15.38
N LEU A 393 -2.39 17.29 -14.65
CA LEU A 393 -1.34 17.38 -13.62
C LEU A 393 -1.60 16.42 -12.47
N LEU A 394 -0.56 15.81 -11.93
CA LEU A 394 -0.65 15.02 -10.72
C LEU A 394 -1.23 15.86 -9.56
N VAL A 395 -2.13 15.28 -8.78
CA VAL A 395 -2.77 15.96 -7.67
C VAL A 395 -1.83 16.11 -6.47
N PRO A 396 -1.93 17.21 -5.71
CA PRO A 396 -1.10 17.41 -4.53
C PRO A 396 -1.46 16.43 -3.41
N GLU A 397 -0.48 16.17 -2.54
CA GLU A 397 -0.67 15.36 -1.36
C GLU A 397 -0.43 16.20 -0.10
N VAL A 398 -1.35 16.11 0.85
CA VAL A 398 -1.36 16.87 2.09
C VAL A 398 -1.32 15.91 3.28
N LEU A 399 -0.44 16.16 4.24
CA LEU A 399 -0.39 15.47 5.53
C LEU A 399 -0.96 16.39 6.61
N VAL A 400 -1.87 15.85 7.42
CA VAL A 400 -2.50 16.54 8.55
C VAL A 400 -2.02 15.94 9.87
N ALA A 401 -1.75 16.80 10.86
CA ALA A 401 -1.38 16.42 12.22
C ALA A 401 -2.05 17.39 13.24
N GLY A 402 -3.09 16.95 13.92
CA GLY A 402 -3.92 17.77 14.78
C GLY A 402 -4.58 18.89 13.98
N ASN A 403 -4.29 20.13 14.32
CA ASN A 403 -4.81 21.35 13.65
C ASN A 403 -3.87 21.89 12.55
N ARG A 404 -2.78 21.18 12.23
CA ARG A 404 -1.79 21.60 11.24
C ARG A 404 -1.86 20.74 10.00
N HIS A 405 -1.55 21.33 8.86
CA HIS A 405 -1.36 20.61 7.62
C HIS A 405 -0.09 21.06 6.89
N SER A 406 0.40 20.21 6.01
CA SER A 406 1.53 20.51 5.13
C SER A 406 1.32 19.84 3.77
N VAL A 407 1.57 20.56 2.69
CA VAL A 407 1.61 19.99 1.34
C VAL A 407 2.94 19.26 1.21
N THR A 408 2.90 17.93 1.30
CA THR A 408 4.08 17.06 1.26
C THR A 408 4.52 16.72 -0.16
N ARG A 409 3.60 16.84 -1.12
CA ARG A 409 3.88 16.84 -2.56
C ARG A 409 3.02 17.93 -3.21
N PRO A 410 3.62 19.01 -3.74
CA PRO A 410 2.87 20.05 -4.43
C PRO A 410 2.32 19.56 -5.77
N ARG A 411 1.29 20.22 -6.28
CA ARG A 411 0.86 20.07 -7.68
C ARG A 411 1.98 20.60 -8.58
N PRO A 412 2.46 19.84 -9.59
CA PRO A 412 3.38 20.40 -10.59
C PRO A 412 2.67 21.47 -11.41
N SER A 413 3.43 22.37 -12.01
CA SER A 413 2.92 23.29 -13.04
C SER A 413 2.88 22.61 -14.41
N TYR A 414 2.17 23.20 -15.36
CA TYR A 414 2.25 22.76 -16.76
C TYR A 414 3.65 22.96 -17.35
N ASP A 415 4.37 23.99 -16.91
CA ASP A 415 5.76 24.21 -17.33
C ASP A 415 6.68 23.10 -16.82
N ASP A 416 6.49 22.60 -15.57
CA ASP A 416 7.23 21.46 -15.05
C ASP A 416 6.95 20.19 -15.86
N MET A 417 5.70 19.97 -16.28
CA MET A 417 5.33 18.83 -17.11
C MET A 417 5.99 18.92 -18.51
N LEU A 418 5.90 20.08 -19.16
CA LEU A 418 6.48 20.30 -20.49
C LEU A 418 8.02 20.26 -20.46
N ALA A 419 8.66 20.69 -19.38
CA ALA A 419 10.12 20.68 -19.24
C ALA A 419 10.73 19.26 -19.22
N GLN A 420 9.92 18.22 -19.07
CA GLN A 420 10.37 16.84 -19.15
C GLN A 420 10.59 16.35 -20.58
N GLU A 421 10.07 17.07 -21.57
CA GLU A 421 10.16 16.74 -22.99
C GLU A 421 11.05 17.73 -23.74
N ARG A 422 11.57 17.30 -24.88
CA ARG A 422 12.38 18.14 -25.76
C ARG A 422 12.02 17.86 -27.20
N LEU A 423 11.95 18.92 -28.01
CA LEU A 423 11.85 18.77 -29.44
C LEU A 423 13.21 18.31 -29.99
N PRO A 424 13.23 17.35 -30.92
CA PRO A 424 14.45 17.00 -31.63
C PRO A 424 14.91 18.12 -32.54
N ASP A 425 16.21 18.21 -32.80
CA ASP A 425 16.84 19.28 -33.56
C ASP A 425 16.48 19.30 -35.04
N TRP A 426 15.80 18.27 -35.53
CA TRP A 426 15.32 18.22 -36.95
C TRP A 426 13.85 18.62 -37.12
N LEU A 427 13.14 19.12 -36.09
CA LEU A 427 11.77 19.66 -36.14
C LEU A 427 11.77 21.23 -36.06
#